data_66808090eef8489b96cb68c3797cafb9
#
_entry.id   66808090eef8489b96cb68c3797cafb9
#
_cell.length_a   1.000
_cell.length_b   1.000
_cell.length_c   1.000
_cell.angle_alpha   90.00
_cell.angle_beta   90.00
_cell.angle_gamma   90.00
#
_symmetry.space_group_name_H-M   'P 1'
#
loop_
_entity.id
_entity.type
_entity.pdbx_description
1 polymer ?
#
loop_
_entity_poly.entity_id
_entity_poly.type
_entity_poly.pdbx_seq_one_letter_code
_entity_poly.pdbx_strand_id
1 'polypeptide(L)'
;LSSETFTGALQITDPNFNFTGNSLNYYVVNSSNDRPSSGFKNNVTTTGVGTKFEQYRNVYISPGVNLSYDDLKVKSTASEGLKKQKGTFTDLNFDYGITLDNRDRVYSPTDGYISTFKQVIPIYADTPYLQNTFAFSKYQTFSPDAIGAFRFYTSSINGLDDKDVRLSKRINLPSNRLRGFEAGK
;
A
#
# COMPACT_ATOMS: atom_id res chain seq x y z
N LEU A 1 12.15 -23.09 8.35
CA LEU A 1 12.78 -21.77 8.22
C LEU A 1 11.67 -20.72 8.20
N SER A 2 11.63 -19.86 9.24
CA SER A 2 10.63 -18.81 9.34
C SER A 2 10.98 -17.64 8.40
N SER A 3 9.96 -16.97 7.86
CA SER A 3 10.14 -15.67 7.21
C SER A 3 10.21 -14.58 8.27
N GLU A 4 11.14 -13.67 8.15
CA GLU A 4 11.28 -12.52 9.03
C GLU A 4 10.98 -11.24 8.25
N THR A 5 10.08 -10.43 8.78
CA THR A 5 9.78 -9.12 8.23
C THR A 5 9.98 -8.07 9.32
N PHE A 6 10.81 -7.10 9.04
CA PHE A 6 11.01 -5.94 9.90
C PHE A 6 10.59 -4.68 9.13
N THR A 7 9.82 -3.80 9.77
CA THR A 7 9.45 -2.51 9.20
C THR A 7 9.65 -1.42 10.24
N GLY A 8 10.49 -0.43 9.90
CA GLY A 8 10.66 0.80 10.65
C GLY A 8 10.07 1.97 9.85
N ALA A 9 9.36 2.87 10.51
CA ALA A 9 8.78 4.05 9.89
C ALA A 9 8.95 5.28 10.75
N LEU A 10 9.27 6.39 10.12
CA LEU A 10 9.24 7.74 10.69
C LEU A 10 8.27 8.57 9.86
N GLN A 11 7.32 9.20 10.51
CA GLN A 11 6.32 10.04 9.87
C GLN A 11 6.15 11.34 10.63
N ILE A 12 6.10 12.45 9.90
CA ILE A 12 5.79 13.78 10.43
C ILE A 12 4.58 14.29 9.66
N THR A 13 3.53 14.67 10.39
CA THR A 13 2.30 15.19 9.80
C THR A 13 1.99 16.56 10.41
N ASP A 14 1.87 17.56 9.55
CA ASP A 14 1.22 18.84 9.89
C ASP A 14 -0.27 18.70 9.48
N PRO A 15 -1.20 18.65 10.43
CA PRO A 15 -2.61 18.42 10.13
C PRO A 15 -3.32 19.64 9.53
N ASN A 16 -2.73 20.83 9.62
CA ASN A 16 -3.33 22.08 9.16
C ASN A 16 -2.28 22.99 8.53
N PHE A 17 -1.60 22.51 7.52
CA PHE A 17 -0.52 23.20 6.84
C PHE A 17 -0.96 24.59 6.34
N ASN A 18 -0.24 25.63 6.75
CA ASN A 18 -0.55 27.04 6.46
C ASN A 18 -1.99 27.45 6.80
N PHE A 19 -2.60 26.86 7.79
CA PHE A 19 -3.99 27.14 8.22
C PHE A 19 -5.04 26.94 7.11
N THR A 20 -4.75 26.11 6.13
CA THR A 20 -5.64 25.85 4.98
C THR A 20 -6.65 24.74 5.23
N GLY A 21 -6.56 24.02 6.37
CA GLY A 21 -7.31 22.81 6.65
C GLY A 21 -6.76 21.56 5.93
N ASN A 22 -5.70 21.71 5.14
CA ASN A 22 -5.05 20.61 4.43
C ASN A 22 -3.93 20.03 5.29
N SER A 23 -3.78 18.71 5.29
CA SER A 23 -2.65 18.10 5.96
C SER A 23 -1.45 17.99 5.02
N LEU A 24 -0.23 18.09 5.58
CA LEU A 24 1.01 17.79 4.88
C LEU A 24 1.74 16.69 5.65
N ASN A 25 2.16 15.66 4.94
CA ASN A 25 2.77 14.48 5.53
C ASN A 25 4.11 14.18 4.86
N TYR A 26 5.16 14.00 5.67
CA TYR A 26 6.46 13.50 5.26
C TYR A 26 6.71 12.16 5.91
N TYR A 27 7.27 11.21 5.17
CA TYR A 27 7.56 9.91 5.74
C TYR A 27 8.82 9.28 5.16
N VAL A 28 9.45 8.45 5.98
CA VAL A 28 10.50 7.52 5.59
C VAL A 28 10.13 6.16 6.16
N VAL A 29 10.09 5.16 5.30
CA VAL A 29 9.80 3.77 5.69
C VAL A 29 10.92 2.89 5.18
N ASN A 30 11.46 2.05 6.05
CA ASN A 30 12.35 0.97 5.68
C ASN A 30 11.69 -0.37 6.02
N SER A 31 11.58 -1.25 5.03
CA SER A 31 11.01 -2.58 5.19
C SER A 31 12.01 -3.63 4.69
N SER A 32 12.41 -4.52 5.58
CA SER A 32 13.25 -5.68 5.27
C SER A 32 12.40 -6.95 5.36
N ASN A 33 12.41 -7.75 4.32
CA ASN A 33 11.70 -9.01 4.27
C ASN A 33 12.68 -10.13 3.88
N ASP A 34 12.97 -11.01 4.83
CA ASP A 34 13.85 -12.17 4.62
C ASP A 34 12.98 -13.42 4.48
N ARG A 35 13.06 -14.08 3.34
CA ARG A 35 12.35 -15.34 3.03
C ARG A 35 13.33 -16.45 2.71
N PRO A 36 13.94 -17.07 3.72
CA PRO A 36 14.97 -18.10 3.53
C PRO A 36 14.48 -19.32 2.76
N SER A 37 13.22 -19.70 2.93
CA SER A 37 12.58 -20.82 2.22
C SER A 37 12.39 -20.55 0.72
N SER A 38 12.14 -19.29 0.35
CA SER A 38 12.02 -18.87 -1.05
C SER A 38 13.36 -18.41 -1.65
N GLY A 39 14.41 -18.33 -0.83
CA GLY A 39 15.77 -18.02 -1.27
C GLY A 39 16.02 -16.55 -1.63
N PHE A 40 15.27 -15.61 -1.07
CA PHE A 40 15.49 -14.16 -1.31
C PHE A 40 15.34 -13.33 -0.04
N LYS A 41 15.97 -12.17 -0.08
CA LYS A 41 15.82 -11.08 0.89
C LYS A 41 15.71 -9.77 0.14
N ASN A 42 14.73 -8.94 0.47
CA ASN A 42 14.65 -7.59 -0.03
C ASN A 42 14.65 -6.56 1.09
N ASN A 43 15.26 -5.41 0.81
CA ASN A 43 15.25 -4.25 1.69
C ASN A 43 14.77 -3.04 0.88
N VAL A 44 13.61 -2.51 1.26
CA VAL A 44 12.96 -1.40 0.56
C VAL A 44 12.96 -0.19 1.46
N THR A 45 13.59 0.89 1.01
CA THR A 45 13.51 2.21 1.66
C THR A 45 12.65 3.12 0.80
N THR A 46 11.60 3.66 1.37
CA THR A 46 10.70 4.61 0.68
C THR A 46 10.65 5.91 1.46
N THR A 47 10.85 7.02 0.79
CA THR A 47 10.62 8.37 1.34
C THR A 47 9.59 9.07 0.47
N GLY A 48 8.75 9.89 1.09
CA GLY A 48 7.71 10.57 0.34
C GLY A 48 7.13 11.77 1.06
N VAL A 49 6.40 12.55 0.27
CA VAL A 49 5.61 13.67 0.72
C VAL A 49 4.22 13.56 0.11
N GLY A 50 3.22 13.83 0.90
CA GLY A 50 1.83 13.81 0.45
C GLY A 50 0.99 14.84 1.19
N THR A 51 -0.14 15.19 0.61
CA THR A 51 -1.13 16.05 1.23
C THR A 51 -2.49 15.36 1.21
N LYS A 52 -3.38 15.77 2.10
CA LYS A 52 -4.78 15.35 2.10
C LYS A 52 -5.65 16.54 2.36
N PHE A 53 -6.67 16.71 1.52
CA PHE A 53 -7.65 17.79 1.63
C PHE A 53 -9.05 17.31 1.27
N GLU A 54 -10.05 17.98 1.80
CA GLU A 54 -11.45 17.77 1.46
C GLU A 54 -11.80 18.65 0.25
N GLN A 55 -12.03 18.02 -0.91
CA GLN A 55 -12.39 18.71 -2.14
C GLN A 55 -13.88 19.02 -2.21
N TYR A 56 -14.69 18.09 -1.77
CA TYR A 56 -16.15 18.22 -1.62
C TYR A 56 -16.54 17.57 -0.30
N ARG A 57 -17.72 17.88 0.21
CA ARG A 57 -18.22 17.30 1.45
C ARG A 57 -18.05 15.79 1.48
N ASN A 58 -17.29 15.30 2.47
CA ASN A 58 -16.95 13.87 2.67
C ASN A 58 -16.08 13.25 1.55
N VAL A 59 -15.59 14.04 0.57
CA VAL A 59 -14.69 13.58 -0.48
C VAL A 59 -13.30 14.13 -0.26
N TYR A 60 -12.37 13.25 0.07
CA TYR A 60 -10.98 13.57 0.35
C TYR A 60 -10.10 13.15 -0.80
N ILE A 61 -9.18 14.03 -1.22
CA ILE A 61 -8.14 13.74 -2.21
C ILE A 61 -6.79 13.72 -1.49
N SER A 62 -5.97 12.74 -1.81
CA SER A 62 -4.66 12.54 -1.17
C SER A 62 -3.59 12.30 -2.23
N PRO A 63 -3.08 13.34 -2.91
CA PRO A 63 -1.94 13.20 -3.81
C PRO A 63 -0.62 13.13 -3.03
N GLY A 64 0.35 12.43 -3.59
CA GLY A 64 1.69 12.30 -3.03
C GLY A 64 2.73 11.96 -4.09
N VAL A 65 3.98 12.11 -3.71
CA VAL A 65 5.15 11.68 -4.49
C VAL A 65 6.06 10.89 -3.56
N ASN A 66 6.55 9.77 -4.03
CA ASN A 66 7.47 8.95 -3.27
C ASN A 66 8.64 8.46 -4.12
N LEU A 67 9.79 8.36 -3.47
CA LEU A 67 11.02 7.76 -3.98
C LEU A 67 11.25 6.46 -3.22
N SER A 68 11.38 5.36 -3.93
CA SER A 68 11.61 4.03 -3.37
C SER A 68 12.93 3.48 -3.90
N TYR A 69 13.76 2.98 -3.00
CA TYR A 69 14.99 2.24 -3.28
C TYR A 69 14.83 0.81 -2.77
N ASP A 70 15.00 -0.16 -3.66
CA ASP A 70 14.78 -1.59 -3.39
C ASP A 70 16.07 -2.36 -3.70
N ASP A 71 16.62 -3.03 -2.68
CA ASP A 71 17.78 -3.94 -2.80
C ASP A 71 17.30 -5.38 -2.65
N LEU A 72 17.21 -6.10 -3.79
CA LEU A 72 16.79 -7.49 -3.85
C LEU A 72 18.00 -8.42 -3.96
N LYS A 73 18.26 -9.18 -2.91
CA LYS A 73 19.30 -10.21 -2.82
C LYS A 73 18.68 -11.59 -2.98
N VAL A 74 19.30 -12.43 -3.80
CA VAL A 74 18.82 -13.76 -4.11
C VAL A 74 19.92 -14.77 -3.84
N LYS A 75 19.59 -15.87 -3.15
CA LYS A 75 20.53 -16.96 -2.85
C LYS A 75 20.83 -17.78 -4.11
N SER A 76 21.99 -18.44 -4.14
CA SER A 76 22.38 -19.33 -5.23
C SER A 76 21.45 -20.52 -5.44
N THR A 77 20.75 -20.93 -4.38
CA THR A 77 19.78 -22.05 -4.38
C THR A 77 18.39 -21.65 -4.91
N ALA A 78 18.15 -20.36 -5.17
CA ALA A 78 16.86 -19.90 -5.68
C ALA A 78 16.64 -20.26 -7.15
N SER A 79 15.40 -20.20 -7.60
CA SER A 79 15.03 -20.46 -8.99
C SER A 79 15.70 -19.47 -9.96
N GLU A 80 15.95 -19.90 -11.19
CA GLU A 80 16.57 -19.06 -12.22
C GLU A 80 15.74 -17.78 -12.52
N GLY A 81 14.41 -17.87 -12.43
CA GLY A 81 13.52 -16.70 -12.58
C GLY A 81 13.74 -15.66 -11.49
N LEU A 82 14.03 -16.08 -10.25
CA LEU A 82 14.36 -15.19 -9.14
C LEU A 82 15.76 -14.60 -9.27
N LYS A 83 16.73 -15.40 -9.71
CA LYS A 83 18.11 -14.93 -9.92
C LYS A 83 18.20 -13.79 -10.94
N LYS A 84 17.35 -13.82 -11.98
CA LYS A 84 17.26 -12.77 -13.01
C LYS A 84 16.71 -11.44 -12.44
N GLN A 85 15.98 -11.47 -11.33
CA GLN A 85 15.42 -10.27 -10.69
C GLN A 85 16.32 -9.68 -9.60
N LYS A 86 17.50 -10.28 -9.34
CA LYS A 86 18.47 -9.74 -8.38
C LYS A 86 18.96 -8.38 -8.84
N GLY A 87 19.00 -7.41 -7.94
CA GLY A 87 19.55 -6.08 -8.22
C GLY A 87 19.03 -5.01 -7.28
N THR A 88 19.44 -3.80 -7.58
CA THR A 88 18.95 -2.58 -6.94
C THR A 88 18.06 -1.83 -7.92
N PHE A 89 16.97 -1.27 -7.42
CA PHE A 89 15.99 -0.61 -8.24
C PHE A 89 15.55 0.70 -7.59
N THR A 90 15.38 1.72 -8.41
CA THR A 90 14.91 3.03 -7.99
C THR A 90 13.60 3.35 -8.69
N ASP A 91 12.60 3.75 -7.92
CA ASP A 91 11.29 4.14 -8.44
C ASP A 91 10.89 5.50 -7.86
N LEU A 92 10.59 6.46 -8.69
CA LEU A 92 9.92 7.71 -8.36
C LEU A 92 8.47 7.60 -8.83
N ASN A 93 7.52 7.64 -7.91
CA ASN A 93 6.11 7.45 -8.20
C ASN A 93 5.30 8.68 -7.79
N PHE A 94 4.27 8.96 -8.56
CA PHE A 94 3.13 9.75 -8.14
C PHE A 94 2.04 8.80 -7.64
N ASP A 95 1.51 9.06 -6.46
CA ASP A 95 0.37 8.32 -5.93
C ASP A 95 -0.76 9.28 -5.59
N TYR A 96 -1.99 8.83 -5.78
CA TYR A 96 -3.14 9.57 -5.30
C TYR A 96 -4.22 8.64 -4.76
N GLY A 97 -4.97 9.18 -3.83
CA GLY A 97 -6.13 8.52 -3.26
C GLY A 97 -7.36 9.41 -3.35
N ILE A 98 -8.53 8.79 -3.61
CA ILE A 98 -9.83 9.43 -3.51
C ILE A 98 -10.63 8.64 -2.49
N THR A 99 -11.07 9.31 -1.42
CA THR A 99 -11.86 8.68 -0.35
C THR A 99 -13.19 9.40 -0.22
N LEU A 100 -14.28 8.65 -0.29
CA LEU A 100 -15.62 9.09 0.07
C LEU A 100 -15.98 8.44 1.40
N ASP A 101 -16.16 9.25 2.45
CA ASP A 101 -16.44 8.79 3.80
C ASP A 101 -17.80 9.33 4.30
N ASN A 102 -18.82 8.51 4.18
CA ASN A 102 -20.20 8.78 4.62
C ASN A 102 -20.58 7.92 5.84
N ARG A 103 -19.61 7.58 6.69
CA ARG A 103 -19.89 6.90 7.95
C ARG A 103 -20.48 7.88 8.96
N ASP A 104 -21.32 7.37 9.84
CA ASP A 104 -21.89 8.12 10.98
C ASP A 104 -20.77 8.59 11.95
N ARG A 105 -19.69 7.80 12.08
CA ARG A 105 -18.52 8.11 12.91
C ARG A 105 -17.27 7.39 12.39
N VAL A 106 -16.11 7.98 12.68
CA VAL A 106 -14.81 7.44 12.24
C VAL A 106 -14.43 6.19 13.03
N TYR A 107 -14.65 6.22 14.35
CA TYR A 107 -14.38 5.09 15.24
C TYR A 107 -15.67 4.33 15.55
N SER A 108 -15.60 3.00 15.43
CA SER A 108 -16.74 2.10 15.66
C SER A 108 -18.01 2.51 14.91
N PRO A 109 -17.95 2.65 13.57
CA PRO A 109 -19.10 3.07 12.78
C PRO A 109 -20.25 2.07 12.92
N THR A 110 -21.46 2.59 13.01
CA THR A 110 -22.68 1.80 13.14
C THR A 110 -23.54 1.87 11.87
N ASP A 111 -23.37 2.92 11.06
CA ASP A 111 -24.07 3.10 9.80
C ASP A 111 -23.23 3.85 8.76
N GLY A 112 -23.65 3.79 7.51
CA GLY A 112 -22.99 4.47 6.40
C GLY A 112 -21.93 3.62 5.71
N TYR A 113 -21.05 4.28 4.95
CA TYR A 113 -20.03 3.60 4.18
C TYR A 113 -18.77 4.46 3.96
N ILE A 114 -17.68 3.79 3.68
CA ILE A 114 -16.44 4.42 3.20
C ILE A 114 -15.97 3.70 1.94
N SER A 115 -15.61 4.46 0.94
CA SER A 115 -15.02 3.99 -0.33
C SER A 115 -13.69 4.68 -0.56
N THR A 116 -12.65 3.93 -0.88
CA THR A 116 -11.32 4.47 -1.15
C THR A 116 -10.78 3.84 -2.43
N PHE A 117 -10.40 4.68 -3.38
CA PHE A 117 -9.60 4.30 -4.54
C PHE A 117 -8.20 4.89 -4.40
N LYS A 118 -7.18 4.08 -4.68
CA LYS A 118 -5.76 4.53 -4.71
C LYS A 118 -5.12 4.04 -5.98
N GLN A 119 -4.29 4.89 -6.58
CA GLN A 119 -3.48 4.54 -7.75
C GLN A 119 -2.04 5.00 -7.54
N VAL A 120 -1.09 4.17 -7.96
CA VAL A 120 0.34 4.49 -8.02
C VAL A 120 0.74 4.49 -9.48
N ILE A 121 1.32 5.60 -9.94
CA ILE A 121 1.75 5.85 -11.32
C ILE A 121 3.25 6.10 -11.30
N PRO A 122 4.07 5.38 -12.07
CA PRO A 122 5.49 5.65 -12.13
C PRO A 122 5.76 6.94 -12.91
N ILE A 123 6.55 7.86 -12.32
CA ILE A 123 7.16 9.01 -13.01
C ILE A 123 8.46 8.55 -13.65
N TYR A 124 9.26 7.81 -12.89
CA TYR A 124 10.48 7.14 -13.31
C TYR A 124 10.61 5.83 -12.55
N ALA A 125 10.92 4.74 -13.22
CA ALA A 125 11.15 3.46 -12.57
C ALA A 125 12.03 2.55 -13.45
N ASP A 126 12.92 1.79 -12.81
CA ASP A 126 13.72 0.77 -13.50
C ASP A 126 12.84 -0.35 -14.05
N THR A 127 11.75 -0.66 -13.36
CA THR A 127 10.70 -1.58 -13.81
C THR A 127 9.34 -0.95 -13.52
N PRO A 128 8.82 -0.14 -14.47
CA PRO A 128 7.59 0.62 -14.24
C PRO A 128 6.37 -0.30 -14.10
N TYR A 129 5.47 0.07 -13.20
CA TYR A 129 4.21 -0.64 -12.96
C TYR A 129 3.10 0.35 -12.59
N LEU A 130 1.89 0.00 -12.95
CA LEU A 130 0.67 0.68 -12.52
C LEU A 130 -0.03 -0.17 -11.46
N GLN A 131 -0.29 0.41 -10.30
CA GLN A 131 -1.02 -0.26 -9.24
C GLN A 131 -2.33 0.47 -8.95
N ASN A 132 -3.41 -0.29 -8.89
CA ASN A 132 -4.72 0.19 -8.50
C ASN A 132 -5.20 -0.57 -7.27
N THR A 133 -5.82 0.14 -6.33
CA THR A 133 -6.39 -0.46 -5.13
C THR A 133 -7.75 0.16 -4.86
N PHE A 134 -8.75 -0.66 -4.66
CA PHE A 134 -10.09 -0.23 -4.26
C PHE A 134 -10.49 -0.94 -2.97
N ALA A 135 -10.98 -0.17 -2.01
CA ALA A 135 -11.50 -0.67 -0.75
C ALA A 135 -12.87 -0.03 -0.48
N PHE A 136 -13.82 -0.86 -0.07
CA PHE A 136 -15.16 -0.44 0.28
C PHE A 136 -15.58 -1.10 1.59
N SER A 137 -16.20 -0.33 2.49
CA SER A 137 -16.79 -0.86 3.71
C SER A 137 -18.14 -0.20 3.94
N LYS A 138 -19.19 -1.00 4.15
CA LYS A 138 -20.53 -0.56 4.53
C LYS A 138 -20.86 -1.09 5.90
N TYR A 139 -21.49 -0.26 6.70
CA TYR A 139 -21.98 -0.57 8.03
C TYR A 139 -23.50 -0.38 8.05
N GLN A 140 -24.19 -1.24 8.78
CA GLN A 140 -25.64 -1.21 8.90
C GLN A 140 -26.05 -1.71 10.29
N THR A 141 -26.75 -0.89 11.03
CA THR A 141 -27.40 -1.31 12.28
C THR A 141 -28.65 -2.14 11.94
N PHE A 142 -28.70 -3.37 12.44
CA PHE A 142 -29.87 -4.26 12.30
C PHE A 142 -30.74 -4.26 13.58
N SER A 143 -30.11 -4.11 14.74
CA SER A 143 -30.79 -3.97 16.02
C SER A 143 -29.90 -3.18 16.98
N PRO A 144 -30.38 -2.75 18.16
CA PRO A 144 -29.56 -2.04 19.15
C PRO A 144 -28.26 -2.76 19.52
N ASP A 145 -28.25 -4.10 19.45
CA ASP A 145 -27.12 -4.94 19.83
C ASP A 145 -26.41 -5.59 18.64
N ALA A 146 -26.85 -5.33 17.39
CA ALA A 146 -26.30 -5.97 16.21
C ALA A 146 -25.99 -4.99 15.08
N ILE A 147 -24.70 -4.89 14.74
CA ILE A 147 -24.19 -4.10 13.62
C ILE A 147 -23.56 -5.04 12.61
N GLY A 148 -24.02 -4.99 11.36
CA GLY A 148 -23.41 -5.68 10.24
C GLY A 148 -22.34 -4.84 9.57
N ALA A 149 -21.28 -5.49 9.10
CA ALA A 149 -20.24 -4.85 8.33
C ALA A 149 -19.94 -5.69 7.07
N PHE A 150 -20.10 -5.08 5.90
CA PHE A 150 -19.63 -5.64 4.63
C PHE A 150 -18.33 -4.95 4.22
N ARG A 151 -17.31 -5.72 3.83
CA ARG A 151 -16.03 -5.19 3.36
C ARG A 151 -15.63 -5.85 2.07
N PHE A 152 -15.27 -5.02 1.09
CA PHE A 152 -14.74 -5.44 -0.19
C PHE A 152 -13.37 -4.79 -0.42
N TYR A 153 -12.43 -5.56 -0.95
CA TYR A 153 -11.11 -5.09 -1.29
C TYR A 153 -10.64 -5.75 -2.57
N THR A 154 -10.11 -4.96 -3.48
CA THR A 154 -9.42 -5.44 -4.67
C THR A 154 -8.17 -4.62 -4.93
N SER A 155 -7.15 -5.25 -5.44
CA SER A 155 -5.92 -4.59 -5.88
C SER A 155 -5.39 -5.28 -7.12
N SER A 156 -4.95 -4.49 -8.08
CA SER A 156 -4.29 -4.96 -9.30
C SER A 156 -2.96 -4.25 -9.47
N ILE A 157 -1.99 -4.97 -10.00
CA ILE A 157 -0.70 -4.42 -10.39
C ILE A 157 -0.33 -4.97 -11.76
N ASN A 158 0.04 -4.07 -12.66
CA ASN A 158 0.39 -4.39 -14.04
C ASN A 158 1.75 -3.78 -14.37
N GLY A 159 2.66 -4.59 -14.92
CA GLY A 159 3.90 -4.09 -15.47
C GLY A 159 3.64 -3.22 -16.71
N LEU A 160 4.48 -2.25 -16.93
CA LEU A 160 4.46 -1.37 -18.09
C LEU A 160 5.71 -1.64 -18.94
N ASP A 161 5.71 -1.19 -20.21
CA ASP A 161 6.84 -1.33 -21.14
C ASP A 161 7.30 -2.79 -21.35
N ASP A 162 6.34 -3.72 -21.42
CA ASP A 162 6.58 -5.18 -21.57
C ASP A 162 7.47 -5.78 -20.46
N LYS A 163 7.57 -5.11 -19.32
CA LYS A 163 8.32 -5.58 -18.15
C LYS A 163 7.40 -6.26 -17.13
N ASP A 164 7.86 -7.37 -16.62
CA ASP A 164 7.19 -8.05 -15.51
C ASP A 164 7.29 -7.24 -14.21
N VAL A 165 6.23 -7.33 -13.40
CA VAL A 165 6.25 -6.76 -12.04
C VAL A 165 7.27 -7.49 -11.19
N ARG A 166 8.22 -6.73 -10.61
CA ARG A 166 9.23 -7.25 -9.68
C ARG A 166 8.59 -8.00 -8.51
N LEU A 167 9.28 -9.02 -8.03
CA LEU A 167 8.83 -9.82 -6.89
C LEU A 167 8.53 -8.96 -5.64
N SER A 168 9.37 -7.97 -5.36
CA SER A 168 9.23 -7.05 -4.22
C SER A 168 7.97 -6.18 -4.28
N LYS A 169 7.41 -5.97 -5.47
CA LYS A 169 6.22 -5.16 -5.70
C LYS A 169 4.95 -5.98 -5.90
N ARG A 170 5.06 -7.31 -6.04
CA ARG A 170 3.88 -8.17 -6.19
C ARG A 170 2.96 -8.08 -4.98
N ILE A 171 1.67 -8.04 -5.26
CA ILE A 171 0.64 -7.95 -4.21
C ILE A 171 0.56 -9.27 -3.47
N ASN A 172 0.75 -9.23 -2.16
CA ASN A 172 0.51 -10.35 -1.28
C ASN A 172 -0.74 -10.06 -0.44
N LEU A 173 -1.65 -11.01 -0.36
CA LEU A 173 -2.79 -10.91 0.54
C LEU A 173 -2.31 -11.06 1.99
N PRO A 174 -2.58 -10.08 2.87
CA PRO A 174 -2.24 -10.19 4.28
C PRO A 174 -3.01 -11.35 4.94
N SER A 175 -2.38 -12.05 5.87
CA SER A 175 -2.98 -13.20 6.59
C SER A 175 -4.24 -12.83 7.39
N ASN A 176 -4.40 -11.56 7.77
CA ASN A 176 -5.62 -11.08 8.44
C ASN A 176 -6.84 -10.99 7.50
N ARG A 177 -6.64 -11.02 6.18
CA ARG A 177 -7.72 -11.02 5.17
C ARG A 177 -8.03 -12.40 4.63
N LEU A 178 -7.07 -13.31 4.65
CA LEU A 178 -7.24 -14.69 4.20
C LEU A 178 -6.72 -15.64 5.29
N ARG A 179 -7.62 -16.09 6.17
CA ARG A 179 -7.29 -17.00 7.26
C ARG A 179 -7.20 -18.44 6.74
N GLY A 180 -6.27 -19.24 7.29
CA GLY A 180 -6.10 -20.64 6.94
C GLY A 180 -5.16 -20.91 5.76
N PHE A 181 -4.52 -19.89 5.21
CA PHE A 181 -3.51 -20.01 4.16
C PHE A 181 -2.17 -19.44 4.65
N GLU A 182 -1.09 -20.06 4.23
CA GLU A 182 0.25 -19.51 4.44
C GLU A 182 0.45 -18.26 3.55
N ALA A 183 1.01 -17.21 4.12
CA ALA A 183 1.30 -15.99 3.37
C ALA A 183 2.28 -16.28 2.23
N GLY A 184 1.88 -15.95 0.99
CA GLY A 184 2.73 -16.06 -0.19
C GLY A 184 2.74 -17.43 -0.87
N LYS A 185 1.74 -18.29 -0.57
CA LYS A 185 1.42 -19.49 -1.34
C LYS A 185 0.12 -19.33 -2.08
#